data_8d9884541738120d23144d617808d840
#
_entry.id   8d9884541738120d23144d617808d840
#
_cell.length_a   1.000
_cell.length_b   1.000
_cell.length_c   1.000
_cell.angle_alpha   90.00
_cell.angle_beta   90.00
_cell.angle_gamma   90.00
#
_symmetry.space_group_name_H-M   'P 1'
#
loop_
_entity.id
_entity.type
_entity.pdbx_description
1 polymer ?
#
loop_
_entity_poly.entity_id
_entity_poly.type
_entity_poly.pdbx_seq_one_letter_code
_entity_poly.pdbx_strand_id
1 'polypeptide(L)'
;LKAFSREIGQFATYQVELDKESLVSESVDRVLDSLSEDRKELLGWLTQSVMEDLEKGRRYNLERNLKDVAMTLKSDEHRAAVEEYGIDEEKEYSKENLSRMKKGLSEVMVSFGRDVRAAAKAFVDAASEEGLSNEDFSRKCFSSVFACAASDPKDEPAYPSATIFRNCEDLGKWFRKADIKRFEPSQGRLAPLLRRYCGLFLDRYKVYSTASKILLILNELGIAGDLE
;
A
#
# COMPACT_ATOMS: atom_id res chain seq x y z
N LEU A 1 6.54 -41.06 -20.27
CA LEU A 1 7.65 -40.54 -19.44
C LEU A 1 8.64 -41.67 -19.07
N LYS A 2 8.18 -42.82 -18.51
CA LYS A 2 9.08 -43.94 -18.16
C LYS A 2 9.90 -44.48 -19.33
N ALA A 3 9.40 -44.41 -20.58
CA ALA A 3 10.11 -44.84 -21.77
C ALA A 3 11.34 -43.98 -22.09
N PHE A 4 11.31 -42.70 -21.73
CA PHE A 4 12.41 -41.75 -21.99
C PHE A 4 13.41 -41.64 -20.84
N SER A 5 13.13 -42.23 -19.66
CA SER A 5 14.01 -42.11 -18.50
C SER A 5 15.40 -42.69 -18.73
N ARG A 6 15.52 -43.75 -19.54
CA ARG A 6 16.79 -44.35 -19.95
C ARG A 6 17.59 -43.45 -20.89
N GLU A 7 16.92 -42.74 -21.79
CA GLU A 7 17.55 -41.84 -22.78
C GLU A 7 18.12 -40.58 -22.14
N ILE A 8 17.50 -40.11 -21.05
CA ILE A 8 18.01 -38.98 -20.26
C ILE A 8 18.91 -39.35 -19.09
N GLY A 9 19.34 -40.63 -19.03
CA GLY A 9 20.28 -41.10 -18.02
C GLY A 9 19.71 -41.27 -16.61
N GLN A 10 18.38 -41.19 -16.44
CA GLN A 10 17.74 -41.40 -15.15
C GLN A 10 17.32 -42.86 -14.97
N PHE A 11 18.04 -43.57 -14.14
CA PHE A 11 17.83 -45.02 -13.89
C PHE A 11 16.96 -45.30 -12.65
N ALA A 12 16.66 -44.27 -11.83
CA ALA A 12 15.86 -44.42 -10.63
C ALA A 12 14.36 -44.35 -10.94
N THR A 13 13.55 -45.05 -10.17
CA THR A 13 12.10 -44.90 -10.16
C THR A 13 11.78 -43.50 -9.66
N TYR A 14 11.22 -42.66 -10.51
CA TYR A 14 10.74 -41.33 -10.13
C TYR A 14 9.21 -41.32 -9.97
N GLN A 15 8.72 -40.58 -9.01
CA GLN A 15 7.33 -40.24 -8.88
C GLN A 15 7.12 -38.80 -9.39
N VAL A 16 6.06 -38.60 -10.15
CA VAL A 16 5.67 -37.25 -10.57
C VAL A 16 4.75 -36.73 -9.48
N GLU A 17 5.22 -35.76 -8.73
CA GLU A 17 4.37 -35.04 -7.79
C GLU A 17 3.53 -34.01 -8.58
N LEU A 18 2.21 -34.09 -8.43
CA LEU A 18 1.24 -33.21 -9.10
C LEU A 18 0.71 -32.14 -8.17
N ASP A 19 0.91 -32.30 -6.86
CA ASP A 19 0.50 -31.33 -5.86
C ASP A 19 1.55 -30.20 -5.74
N LYS A 20 1.21 -29.05 -6.32
CA LYS A 20 2.06 -27.86 -6.28
C LYS A 20 2.29 -27.36 -4.85
N GLU A 21 1.28 -27.43 -3.98
CA GLU A 21 1.39 -26.98 -2.60
C GLU A 21 2.39 -27.84 -1.81
N SER A 22 2.34 -29.15 -2.00
CA SER A 22 3.26 -30.08 -1.38
C SER A 22 4.72 -29.82 -1.80
N LEU A 23 4.95 -29.63 -3.11
CA LEU A 23 6.28 -29.32 -3.66
C LEU A 23 6.84 -28.00 -3.14
N VAL A 24 6.01 -26.95 -3.10
CA VAL A 24 6.41 -25.64 -2.58
C VAL A 24 6.69 -25.73 -1.09
N SER A 25 5.82 -26.41 -0.33
CA SER A 25 6.04 -26.64 1.10
C SER A 25 7.36 -27.33 1.38
N GLU A 26 7.64 -28.45 0.71
CA GLU A 26 8.89 -29.19 0.88
C GLU A 26 10.11 -28.35 0.47
N SER A 27 9.97 -27.54 -0.58
CA SER A 27 11.06 -26.65 -1.02
C SER A 27 11.39 -25.57 0.02
N VAL A 28 10.35 -24.96 0.62
CA VAL A 28 10.50 -23.96 1.69
C VAL A 28 11.13 -24.61 2.93
N ASP A 29 10.65 -25.80 3.32
CA ASP A 29 11.17 -26.52 4.47
C ASP A 29 12.67 -26.86 4.26
N ARG A 30 13.05 -27.31 3.06
CA ARG A 30 14.46 -27.57 2.73
C ARG A 30 15.32 -26.29 2.78
N VAL A 31 14.78 -25.14 2.35
CA VAL A 31 15.50 -23.85 2.46
C VAL A 31 15.69 -23.50 3.93
N LEU A 32 14.64 -23.62 4.76
CA LEU A 32 14.72 -23.33 6.19
C LEU A 32 15.69 -24.28 6.91
N ASP A 33 15.64 -25.57 6.61
CA ASP A 33 16.56 -26.58 7.16
C ASP A 33 18.02 -26.38 6.71
N SER A 34 18.23 -25.78 5.55
CA SER A 34 19.55 -25.45 5.02
C SER A 34 20.16 -24.18 5.64
N LEU A 35 19.41 -23.46 6.47
CA LEU A 35 19.92 -22.28 7.17
C LEU A 35 20.95 -22.71 8.21
N SER A 36 22.21 -22.42 7.91
CA SER A 36 23.35 -22.69 8.76
C SER A 36 24.09 -21.40 9.08
N GLU A 37 25.05 -21.48 10.00
CA GLU A 37 25.91 -20.34 10.38
C GLU A 37 26.67 -19.75 9.19
N ASP A 38 26.83 -20.50 8.11
CA ASP A 38 27.48 -20.03 6.88
C ASP A 38 26.61 -19.03 6.08
N ARG A 39 25.31 -19.00 6.34
CA ARG A 39 24.37 -18.06 5.71
C ARG A 39 23.96 -16.93 6.66
N LYS A 40 24.93 -16.30 7.30
CA LYS A 40 24.74 -15.27 8.33
C LYS A 40 23.86 -14.10 7.89
N GLU A 41 23.97 -13.66 6.64
CA GLU A 41 23.13 -12.57 6.12
C GLU A 41 21.65 -12.95 6.08
N LEU A 42 21.34 -14.15 5.57
CA LEU A 42 19.96 -14.63 5.52
C LEU A 42 19.37 -14.85 6.91
N LEU A 43 20.17 -15.45 7.82
CA LEU A 43 19.78 -15.62 9.22
C LEU A 43 19.56 -14.27 9.92
N GLY A 44 20.46 -13.30 9.71
CA GLY A 44 20.32 -11.96 10.26
C GLY A 44 19.03 -11.28 9.79
N TRP A 45 18.75 -11.37 8.50
CA TRP A 45 17.54 -10.81 7.91
C TRP A 45 16.26 -11.48 8.45
N LEU A 46 16.22 -12.80 8.53
CA LEU A 46 15.09 -13.53 9.10
C LEU A 46 14.87 -13.18 10.58
N THR A 47 15.97 -13.11 11.35
CA THR A 47 15.93 -12.75 12.78
C THR A 47 15.38 -11.34 12.96
N GLN A 48 15.83 -10.39 12.18
CA GLN A 48 15.32 -9.01 12.21
C GLN A 48 13.83 -8.93 11.89
N SER A 49 13.38 -9.66 10.85
CA SER A 49 11.95 -9.73 10.48
C SER A 49 11.09 -10.28 11.61
N VAL A 50 11.55 -11.35 12.28
CA VAL A 50 10.86 -11.93 13.45
C VAL A 50 10.78 -10.92 14.59
N MET A 51 11.88 -10.23 14.89
CA MET A 51 11.94 -9.24 15.98
C MET A 51 10.99 -8.07 15.73
N GLU A 52 10.96 -7.54 14.49
CA GLU A 52 10.04 -6.45 14.12
C GLU A 52 8.57 -6.84 14.29
N ASP A 53 8.19 -8.07 13.92
CA ASP A 53 6.82 -8.53 14.08
C ASP A 53 6.45 -8.77 15.55
N LEU A 54 7.38 -9.27 16.35
CA LEU A 54 7.20 -9.41 17.80
C LEU A 54 7.03 -8.03 18.49
N GLU A 55 7.84 -7.05 18.12
CA GLU A 55 7.73 -5.67 18.64
C GLU A 55 6.38 -5.04 18.29
N LYS A 56 5.84 -5.34 17.11
CA LYS A 56 4.51 -4.90 16.66
C LYS A 56 3.36 -5.74 17.25
N GLY A 57 3.65 -6.73 18.11
CA GLY A 57 2.65 -7.61 18.72
C GLY A 57 1.96 -8.56 17.72
N ARG A 58 2.57 -8.78 16.55
CA ARG A 58 2.05 -9.69 15.52
C ARG A 58 2.45 -11.13 15.82
N ARG A 59 1.59 -12.06 15.44
CA ARG A 59 1.95 -13.48 15.41
C ARG A 59 2.77 -13.72 14.16
N TYR A 60 4.05 -14.05 14.35
CA TYR A 60 4.94 -14.37 13.26
C TYR A 60 4.82 -15.85 12.87
N ASN A 61 4.64 -16.12 11.60
CA ASN A 61 4.68 -17.45 11.03
C ASN A 61 5.49 -17.42 9.72
N LEU A 62 6.83 -17.45 9.88
CA LEU A 62 7.79 -17.38 8.79
C LEU A 62 7.51 -18.43 7.71
N GLU A 63 7.31 -19.67 8.13
CA GLU A 63 7.10 -20.81 7.23
C GLU A 63 5.88 -20.58 6.34
N ARG A 64 4.75 -20.19 6.92
CA ARG A 64 3.53 -19.90 6.18
C ARG A 64 3.72 -18.74 5.21
N ASN A 65 4.31 -17.64 5.67
CA ASN A 65 4.53 -16.46 4.84
C ASN A 65 5.43 -16.79 3.64
N LEU A 66 6.49 -17.54 3.85
CA LEU A 66 7.38 -18.00 2.76
C LEU A 66 6.65 -18.94 1.79
N LYS A 67 5.81 -19.85 2.28
CA LYS A 67 5.00 -20.72 1.43
C LYS A 67 4.01 -19.94 0.58
N ASP A 68 3.29 -18.98 1.16
CA ASP A 68 2.33 -18.11 0.46
C ASP A 68 3.02 -17.30 -0.66
N VAL A 69 4.20 -16.76 -0.39
CA VAL A 69 5.01 -16.04 -1.38
C VAL A 69 5.49 -16.98 -2.48
N ALA A 70 6.06 -18.13 -2.12
CA ALA A 70 6.56 -19.10 -3.09
C ALA A 70 5.43 -19.62 -4.01
N MET A 71 4.22 -19.81 -3.47
CA MET A 71 3.03 -20.14 -4.27
C MET A 71 2.68 -19.03 -5.24
N THR A 72 2.72 -17.78 -4.80
CA THR A 72 2.45 -16.60 -5.66
C THR A 72 3.47 -16.51 -6.80
N LEU A 73 4.76 -16.65 -6.51
CA LEU A 73 5.84 -16.63 -7.52
C LEU A 73 5.77 -17.79 -8.52
N LYS A 74 5.12 -18.90 -8.16
CA LYS A 74 4.88 -20.06 -9.03
C LYS A 74 3.53 -20.04 -9.73
N SER A 75 2.72 -19.01 -9.53
CA SER A 75 1.44 -18.87 -10.19
C SER A 75 1.59 -18.60 -11.69
N ASP A 76 0.58 -18.99 -12.46
CA ASP A 76 0.57 -18.75 -13.92
C ASP A 76 0.43 -17.24 -14.20
N GLU A 77 -0.29 -16.50 -13.34
CA GLU A 77 -0.44 -15.05 -13.42
C GLU A 77 0.91 -14.35 -13.24
N HIS A 78 1.71 -14.78 -12.26
CA HIS A 78 3.05 -14.22 -12.05
C HIS A 78 3.93 -14.47 -13.27
N ARG A 79 3.95 -15.71 -13.76
CA ARG A 79 4.75 -16.08 -14.93
C ARG A 79 4.36 -15.28 -16.17
N ALA A 80 3.05 -15.12 -16.41
CA ALA A 80 2.56 -14.30 -17.51
C ALA A 80 2.99 -12.85 -17.38
N ALA A 81 2.96 -12.27 -16.17
CA ALA A 81 3.44 -10.92 -15.92
C ALA A 81 4.95 -10.78 -16.14
N VAL A 82 5.76 -11.74 -15.68
CA VAL A 82 7.21 -11.77 -15.92
C VAL A 82 7.52 -11.76 -17.42
N GLU A 83 6.83 -12.58 -18.20
CA GLU A 83 6.98 -12.65 -19.65
C GLU A 83 6.50 -11.36 -20.35
N GLU A 84 5.31 -10.85 -19.98
CA GLU A 84 4.70 -9.66 -20.58
C GLU A 84 5.56 -8.41 -20.39
N TYR A 85 6.10 -8.24 -19.17
CA TYR A 85 6.89 -7.04 -18.82
C TYR A 85 8.39 -7.25 -18.96
N GLY A 86 8.86 -8.43 -19.37
CA GLY A 86 10.28 -8.73 -19.51
C GLY A 86 11.06 -8.58 -18.20
N ILE A 87 10.48 -9.03 -17.09
CA ILE A 87 11.05 -8.88 -15.75
C ILE A 87 12.24 -9.82 -15.58
N ASP A 88 13.39 -9.27 -15.23
CA ASP A 88 14.54 -10.03 -14.73
C ASP A 88 14.37 -10.27 -13.24
N GLU A 89 13.82 -11.44 -12.87
CA GLU A 89 13.47 -11.75 -11.48
C GLU A 89 14.67 -11.69 -10.53
N GLU A 90 15.86 -12.12 -10.95
CA GLU A 90 17.04 -12.10 -10.11
C GLU A 90 17.46 -10.67 -9.76
N LYS A 91 17.40 -9.78 -10.73
CA LYS A 91 17.71 -8.37 -10.55
C LYS A 91 16.63 -7.62 -9.78
N GLU A 92 15.35 -7.81 -10.17
CA GLU A 92 14.24 -7.04 -9.59
C GLU A 92 13.94 -7.47 -8.14
N TYR A 93 14.19 -8.74 -7.78
CA TYR A 93 14.02 -9.22 -6.41
C TYR A 93 15.31 -9.18 -5.59
N SER A 94 16.37 -8.53 -6.10
CA SER A 94 17.55 -8.26 -5.29
C SER A 94 17.23 -7.39 -4.09
N LYS A 95 17.94 -7.59 -2.97
CA LYS A 95 17.74 -6.83 -1.72
C LYS A 95 17.83 -5.33 -1.97
N GLU A 96 18.81 -4.88 -2.74
CA GLU A 96 19.06 -3.48 -3.07
C GLU A 96 17.86 -2.88 -3.85
N ASN A 97 17.34 -3.63 -4.83
CA ASN A 97 16.23 -3.15 -5.64
C ASN A 97 14.92 -3.09 -4.84
N LEU A 98 14.65 -4.12 -4.03
CA LEU A 98 13.48 -4.15 -3.15
C LEU A 98 13.53 -3.02 -2.10
N SER A 99 14.70 -2.74 -1.51
CA SER A 99 14.90 -1.62 -0.58
C SER A 99 14.65 -0.28 -1.27
N ARG A 100 15.18 -0.08 -2.48
CA ARG A 100 14.94 1.12 -3.28
C ARG A 100 13.46 1.29 -3.63
N MET A 101 12.78 0.21 -4.01
CA MET A 101 11.35 0.22 -4.30
C MET A 101 10.53 0.58 -3.06
N LYS A 102 10.83 -0.01 -1.90
CA LYS A 102 10.20 0.30 -0.63
C LYS A 102 10.33 1.78 -0.28
N LYS A 103 11.53 2.35 -0.42
CA LYS A 103 11.77 3.77 -0.22
C LYS A 103 10.93 4.64 -1.15
N GLY A 104 10.94 4.36 -2.45
CA GLY A 104 10.15 5.11 -3.44
C GLY A 104 8.64 5.04 -3.17
N LEU A 105 8.13 3.87 -2.80
CA LEU A 105 6.71 3.71 -2.44
C LEU A 105 6.37 4.49 -1.16
N SER A 106 7.25 4.48 -0.15
CA SER A 106 7.08 5.27 1.08
C SER A 106 7.07 6.77 0.79
N GLU A 107 7.94 7.26 -0.09
CA GLU A 107 7.95 8.66 -0.53
C GLU A 107 6.65 9.07 -1.21
N VAL A 108 6.08 8.20 -2.05
CA VAL A 108 4.75 8.41 -2.67
C VAL A 108 3.68 8.58 -1.61
N MET A 109 3.64 7.69 -0.61
CA MET A 109 2.66 7.75 0.47
C MET A 109 2.79 9.01 1.31
N VAL A 110 4.00 9.33 1.75
CA VAL A 110 4.29 10.52 2.58
C VAL A 110 3.94 11.79 1.82
N SER A 111 4.33 11.88 0.53
CA SER A 111 4.03 13.07 -0.27
C SER A 111 2.53 13.25 -0.49
N PHE A 112 1.80 12.19 -0.80
CA PHE A 112 0.34 12.24 -0.94
C PHE A 112 -0.34 12.69 0.35
N GLY A 113 -0.02 12.06 1.47
CA GLY A 113 -0.60 12.40 2.78
C GLY A 113 -0.32 13.85 3.19
N ARG A 114 0.91 14.35 2.96
CA ARG A 114 1.28 15.75 3.20
C ARG A 114 0.45 16.70 2.34
N ASP A 115 0.35 16.43 1.04
CA ASP A 115 -0.31 17.33 0.09
C ASP A 115 -1.83 17.39 0.33
N VAL A 116 -2.45 16.25 0.67
CA VAL A 116 -3.87 16.18 1.04
C VAL A 116 -4.14 16.94 2.33
N ARG A 117 -3.32 16.76 3.38
CA ARG A 117 -3.47 17.52 4.64
C ARG A 117 -3.27 19.01 4.45
N ALA A 118 -2.28 19.40 3.64
CA ALA A 118 -2.05 20.81 3.31
C ALA A 118 -3.25 21.43 2.58
N ALA A 119 -3.86 20.70 1.64
CA ALA A 119 -5.06 21.16 0.95
C ALA A 119 -6.28 21.25 1.87
N ALA A 120 -6.47 20.25 2.75
CA ALA A 120 -7.53 20.28 3.76
C ALA A 120 -7.34 21.45 4.73
N LYS A 121 -6.12 21.67 5.21
CA LYS A 121 -5.80 22.79 6.10
C LYS A 121 -6.06 24.13 5.44
N ALA A 122 -5.66 24.31 4.19
CA ALA A 122 -5.94 25.55 3.45
C ALA A 122 -7.43 25.86 3.35
N PHE A 123 -8.29 24.83 3.16
CA PHE A 123 -9.74 24.98 3.18
C PHE A 123 -10.24 25.38 4.58
N VAL A 124 -9.77 24.70 5.63
CA VAL A 124 -10.21 24.96 7.02
C VAL A 124 -9.76 26.34 7.49
N ASP A 125 -8.52 26.73 7.20
CA ASP A 125 -7.97 28.05 7.57
C ASP A 125 -8.79 29.16 6.88
N ALA A 126 -9.06 29.03 5.57
CA ALA A 126 -9.89 29.99 4.85
C ALA A 126 -11.33 30.03 5.35
N ALA A 127 -11.93 28.89 5.73
CA ALA A 127 -13.25 28.86 6.36
C ALA A 127 -13.23 29.60 7.70
N SER A 128 -12.21 29.40 8.51
CA SER A 128 -12.05 30.07 9.80
C SER A 128 -11.87 31.60 9.65
N GLU A 129 -11.13 32.06 8.63
CA GLU A 129 -11.01 33.49 8.29
C GLU A 129 -12.36 34.13 7.93
N GLU A 130 -13.27 33.36 7.32
CA GLU A 130 -14.66 33.79 7.04
C GLU A 130 -15.60 33.61 8.25
N GLY A 131 -15.06 33.21 9.41
CA GLY A 131 -15.84 32.94 10.62
C GLY A 131 -16.70 31.67 10.53
N LEU A 132 -16.36 30.74 9.65
CA LEU A 132 -17.05 29.48 9.43
C LEU A 132 -16.37 28.34 10.14
N SER A 133 -17.16 27.53 10.83
CA SER A 133 -16.78 26.26 11.43
C SER A 133 -17.48 25.09 10.71
N ASN A 134 -17.12 23.86 11.06
CA ASN A 134 -17.79 22.68 10.49
C ASN A 134 -19.31 22.65 10.77
N GLU A 135 -19.77 23.31 11.84
CA GLU A 135 -21.19 23.37 12.24
C GLU A 135 -22.03 24.25 11.30
N ASP A 136 -21.41 25.20 10.63
CA ASP A 136 -22.10 26.15 9.72
C ASP A 136 -22.45 25.50 8.39
N PHE A 137 -21.71 24.43 8.02
CA PHE A 137 -22.01 23.68 6.80
C PHE A 137 -23.17 22.72 6.98
N SER A 138 -24.04 22.66 5.96
CA SER A 138 -25.23 21.81 5.98
C SER A 138 -24.87 20.34 6.27
N ARG A 139 -25.48 19.81 7.33
CA ARG A 139 -25.24 18.41 7.77
C ARG A 139 -23.76 18.09 8.01
N LYS A 140 -22.95 19.09 8.34
CA LYS A 140 -21.50 18.93 8.52
C LYS A 140 -20.84 18.23 7.33
N CYS A 141 -21.22 18.62 6.12
CA CYS A 141 -20.86 17.90 4.89
C CYS A 141 -19.35 17.87 4.60
N PHE A 142 -18.55 18.69 5.31
CA PHE A 142 -17.09 18.73 5.19
C PHE A 142 -16.35 18.17 6.41
N SER A 143 -17.02 17.43 7.29
CA SER A 143 -16.40 16.87 8.51
C SER A 143 -15.11 16.08 8.22
N SER A 144 -15.03 15.32 7.14
CA SER A 144 -13.81 14.58 6.79
C SER A 144 -12.69 15.49 6.31
N VAL A 145 -12.99 16.66 5.73
CA VAL A 145 -11.96 17.66 5.38
C VAL A 145 -11.40 18.29 6.66
N PHE A 146 -12.26 18.65 7.61
CA PHE A 146 -11.84 19.17 8.91
C PHE A 146 -11.03 18.12 9.70
N ALA A 147 -11.49 16.87 9.71
CA ALA A 147 -10.75 15.77 10.33
C ALA A 147 -9.38 15.53 9.69
N CYS A 148 -9.31 15.56 8.35
CA CYS A 148 -8.05 15.43 7.63
C CYS A 148 -7.08 16.58 7.94
N ALA A 149 -7.57 17.81 8.06
CA ALA A 149 -6.74 18.96 8.44
C ALA A 149 -6.14 18.83 9.85
N ALA A 150 -6.85 18.15 10.75
CA ALA A 150 -6.44 17.94 12.14
C ALA A 150 -5.71 16.61 12.40
N SER A 151 -5.60 15.73 11.38
CA SER A 151 -5.01 14.40 11.53
C SER A 151 -3.48 14.45 11.72
N ASP A 152 -2.95 13.44 12.42
CA ASP A 152 -1.49 13.25 12.55
C ASP A 152 -0.87 12.99 11.16
N PRO A 153 0.35 13.48 10.89
CA PRO A 153 1.09 13.14 9.68
C PRO A 153 1.24 11.64 9.42
N LYS A 154 1.18 10.82 10.46
CA LYS A 154 1.27 9.36 10.37
C LYS A 154 -0.05 8.68 9.99
N ASP A 155 -1.18 9.37 10.14
CA ASP A 155 -2.49 8.82 9.80
C ASP A 155 -2.66 8.69 8.30
N GLU A 156 -3.30 7.61 7.87
CA GLU A 156 -3.66 7.45 6.46
C GLU A 156 -4.82 8.38 6.08
N PRO A 157 -4.70 9.15 4.97
CA PRO A 157 -5.79 10.00 4.51
C PRO A 157 -7.01 9.16 4.09
N ALA A 158 -8.13 9.35 4.78
CA ALA A 158 -9.38 8.69 4.41
C ALA A 158 -9.90 9.22 3.07
N TYR A 159 -10.36 8.31 2.21
CA TYR A 159 -10.97 8.69 0.93
C TYR A 159 -12.26 9.50 1.17
N PRO A 160 -12.44 10.66 0.53
CA PRO A 160 -13.62 11.50 0.74
C PRO A 160 -14.90 10.80 0.31
N SER A 161 -16.01 11.10 1.00
CA SER A 161 -17.32 10.61 0.60
C SER A 161 -17.76 11.17 -0.75
N ALA A 162 -18.64 10.44 -1.46
CA ALA A 162 -19.25 10.91 -2.70
C ALA A 162 -19.98 12.27 -2.54
N THR A 163 -20.39 12.60 -1.32
CA THR A 163 -21.02 13.89 -1.01
C THR A 163 -20.03 15.04 -1.16
N ILE A 164 -18.78 14.87 -0.74
CA ILE A 164 -17.76 15.92 -0.87
C ILE A 164 -17.47 16.20 -2.35
N PHE A 165 -17.31 15.17 -3.17
CA PHE A 165 -17.08 15.33 -4.61
C PHE A 165 -18.26 16.05 -5.28
N ARG A 166 -19.51 15.69 -4.94
CA ARG A 166 -20.70 16.41 -5.45
C ARG A 166 -20.74 17.87 -5.01
N ASN A 167 -20.31 18.16 -3.80
CA ASN A 167 -20.30 19.53 -3.28
C ASN A 167 -19.20 20.38 -3.93
N CYS A 168 -18.19 19.81 -4.58
CA CYS A 168 -17.25 20.56 -5.41
C CYS A 168 -17.94 21.21 -6.62
N GLU A 169 -19.01 20.60 -7.13
CA GLU A 169 -19.76 21.03 -8.31
C GLU A 169 -21.01 21.81 -7.92
N ASP A 170 -21.71 21.38 -6.86
CA ASP A 170 -22.97 21.94 -6.41
C ASP A 170 -22.82 22.78 -5.12
N LEU A 171 -22.46 24.03 -5.30
CA LEU A 171 -22.29 25.01 -4.21
C LEU A 171 -23.56 25.25 -3.42
N GLY A 172 -24.75 25.07 -4.04
CA GLY A 172 -26.05 25.30 -3.40
C GLY A 172 -26.35 24.34 -2.24
N LYS A 173 -25.55 23.29 -2.06
CA LYS A 173 -25.72 22.32 -0.98
C LYS A 173 -24.83 22.55 0.23
N TRP A 174 -23.96 23.55 0.20
CA TRP A 174 -23.00 23.80 1.26
C TRP A 174 -23.65 24.30 2.55
N PHE A 175 -24.65 25.16 2.41
CA PHE A 175 -25.33 25.82 3.53
C PHE A 175 -26.82 25.49 3.57
N ARG A 176 -27.45 25.78 4.71
CA ARG A 176 -28.91 25.72 4.83
C ARG A 176 -29.53 26.79 3.97
N LYS A 177 -30.72 26.54 3.45
CA LYS A 177 -31.41 27.48 2.55
C LYS A 177 -31.52 28.93 3.10
N ALA A 178 -31.68 29.08 4.42
CA ALA A 178 -31.73 30.37 5.08
C ALA A 178 -30.40 31.14 5.06
N ASP A 179 -29.29 30.42 4.99
CA ASP A 179 -27.94 30.96 5.18
C ASP A 179 -27.18 31.15 3.85
N ILE A 180 -27.71 30.62 2.73
CA ILE A 180 -27.05 30.67 1.41
C ILE A 180 -26.63 32.08 1.03
N LYS A 181 -27.60 33.07 1.09
CA LYS A 181 -27.29 34.44 0.71
C LYS A 181 -26.21 35.10 1.58
N ARG A 182 -26.16 34.73 2.86
CA ARG A 182 -25.19 35.26 3.82
C ARG A 182 -23.76 34.78 3.49
N PHE A 183 -23.60 33.51 3.09
CA PHE A 183 -22.30 32.88 2.91
C PHE A 183 -21.90 32.68 1.44
N GLU A 184 -22.69 33.21 0.49
CA GLU A 184 -22.39 33.15 -0.95
C GLU A 184 -21.00 33.71 -1.31
N PRO A 185 -20.53 34.84 -0.73
CA PRO A 185 -19.18 35.35 -0.98
C PRO A 185 -18.09 34.38 -0.51
N SER A 186 -18.28 33.75 0.67
CA SER A 186 -17.34 32.78 1.24
C SER A 186 -17.20 31.53 0.36
N GLN A 187 -18.30 31.07 -0.27
CA GLN A 187 -18.26 29.95 -1.22
C GLN A 187 -17.29 30.18 -2.38
N GLY A 188 -17.29 31.39 -2.94
CA GLY A 188 -16.39 31.74 -4.05
C GLY A 188 -14.92 31.58 -3.68
N ARG A 189 -14.55 31.88 -2.44
CA ARG A 189 -13.19 31.71 -1.91
C ARG A 189 -12.87 30.26 -1.56
N LEU A 190 -13.82 29.53 -1.00
CA LEU A 190 -13.61 28.16 -0.50
C LEU A 190 -13.69 27.10 -1.60
N ALA A 191 -14.50 27.31 -2.64
CA ALA A 191 -14.74 26.33 -3.70
C ALA A 191 -13.44 25.89 -4.43
N PRO A 192 -12.52 26.80 -4.81
CA PRO A 192 -11.26 26.39 -5.42
C PRO A 192 -10.40 25.52 -4.50
N LEU A 193 -10.42 25.79 -3.18
CA LEU A 193 -9.67 25.03 -2.19
C LEU A 193 -10.25 23.61 -2.02
N LEU A 194 -11.57 23.49 -1.98
CA LEU A 194 -12.23 22.18 -1.96
C LEU A 194 -11.95 21.37 -3.24
N ARG A 195 -12.01 22.03 -4.40
CA ARG A 195 -11.67 21.37 -5.69
C ARG A 195 -10.24 20.88 -5.70
N ARG A 196 -9.29 21.67 -5.17
CA ARG A 196 -7.89 21.25 -5.05
C ARG A 196 -7.77 20.00 -4.16
N TYR A 197 -8.44 19.98 -3.01
CA TYR A 197 -8.48 18.83 -2.11
C TYR A 197 -9.03 17.58 -2.83
N CYS A 198 -10.20 17.69 -3.45
CA CYS A 198 -10.80 16.58 -4.19
C CYS A 198 -9.96 16.11 -5.38
N GLY A 199 -9.34 17.05 -6.11
CA GLY A 199 -8.48 16.76 -7.25
C GLY A 199 -7.31 15.88 -6.89
N LEU A 200 -6.68 16.10 -5.72
CA LEU A 200 -5.59 15.23 -5.25
C LEU A 200 -6.02 13.76 -5.13
N PHE A 201 -7.25 13.51 -4.67
CA PHE A 201 -7.77 12.14 -4.59
C PHE A 201 -8.07 11.57 -5.98
N LEU A 202 -8.68 12.35 -6.86
CA LEU A 202 -8.98 11.90 -8.23
C LEU A 202 -7.73 11.56 -9.01
N ASP A 203 -6.68 12.38 -8.87
CA ASP A 203 -5.47 12.26 -9.67
C ASP A 203 -4.48 11.24 -9.09
N ARG A 204 -4.34 11.15 -7.76
CA ARG A 204 -3.22 10.47 -7.13
C ARG A 204 -3.60 9.32 -6.18
N TYR A 205 -4.87 9.21 -5.77
CA TYR A 205 -5.27 8.18 -4.80
C TYR A 205 -5.07 6.76 -5.29
N LYS A 206 -5.25 6.50 -6.58
CA LYS A 206 -5.00 5.17 -7.15
C LYS A 206 -3.53 4.75 -6.95
N VAL A 207 -2.61 5.66 -7.23
CA VAL A 207 -1.17 5.41 -7.06
C VAL A 207 -0.84 5.22 -5.58
N TYR A 208 -1.36 6.10 -4.71
CA TYR A 208 -1.22 5.99 -3.25
C TYR A 208 -1.74 4.64 -2.73
N SER A 209 -2.97 4.25 -3.08
CA SER A 209 -3.58 3.00 -2.64
C SER A 209 -2.82 1.76 -3.13
N THR A 210 -2.28 1.81 -4.36
CA THR A 210 -1.44 0.74 -4.88
C THR A 210 -0.10 0.67 -4.13
N ALA A 211 0.55 1.81 -3.89
CA ALA A 211 1.79 1.88 -3.12
C ALA A 211 1.60 1.34 -1.70
N SER A 212 0.49 1.71 -1.02
CA SER A 212 0.16 1.20 0.32
C SER A 212 0.04 -0.33 0.34
N LYS A 213 -0.66 -0.91 -0.63
CA LYS A 213 -0.81 -2.37 -0.73
C LYS A 213 0.52 -3.09 -0.97
N ILE A 214 1.35 -2.56 -1.88
CA ILE A 214 2.65 -3.14 -2.16
C ILE A 214 3.56 -3.03 -0.92
N LEU A 215 3.57 -1.88 -0.24
CA LEU A 215 4.35 -1.71 0.99
C LEU A 215 3.90 -2.67 2.10
N LEU A 216 2.60 -2.91 2.22
CA LEU A 216 2.08 -3.90 3.17
C LEU A 216 2.68 -5.28 2.88
N ILE A 217 2.64 -5.72 1.62
CA ILE A 217 3.22 -6.99 1.19
C ILE A 217 4.73 -7.03 1.46
N LEU A 218 5.48 -6.00 1.07
CA LEU A 218 6.92 -5.94 1.30
C LEU A 218 7.29 -5.97 2.80
N ASN A 219 6.46 -5.35 3.65
CA ASN A 219 6.65 -5.41 5.09
C ASN A 219 6.30 -6.78 5.67
N GLU A 220 5.27 -7.45 5.15
CA GLU A 220 4.92 -8.82 5.54
C GLU A 220 6.00 -9.83 5.15
N LEU A 221 6.70 -9.57 4.04
CA LEU A 221 7.86 -10.34 3.60
C LEU A 221 9.14 -10.04 4.40
N GLY A 222 9.07 -9.14 5.38
CA GLY A 222 10.23 -8.78 6.20
C GLY A 222 11.35 -8.10 5.42
N ILE A 223 11.04 -7.47 4.28
CA ILE A 223 12.01 -6.67 3.54
C ILE A 223 12.27 -5.40 4.35
N ALA A 224 13.22 -5.49 5.27
CA ALA A 224 13.68 -4.36 6.05
C ALA A 224 14.32 -3.34 5.10
N GLY A 225 13.73 -2.16 4.99
CA GLY A 225 14.46 -1.02 4.45
C GLY A 225 15.25 -0.43 5.60
N ASP A 226 16.56 -0.31 5.45
CA ASP A 226 17.36 0.53 6.32
C ASP A 226 16.82 1.95 6.16
N LEU A 227 15.97 2.34 7.10
CA LEU A 227 15.53 3.72 7.26
C LEU A 227 16.52 4.36 8.26
N GLU A 228 17.64 4.85 7.76
CA GLU A 228 18.37 5.94 8.41
C GLU A 228 17.73 7.29 8.04
#